data_9327e62a98e01907151b17e63a4f6b7e
#
_entry.id   9327e62a98e01907151b17e63a4f6b7e
#
_cell.length_a   1.000
_cell.length_b   1.000
_cell.length_c   1.000
_cell.angle_alpha   90.00
_cell.angle_beta   90.00
_cell.angle_gamma   90.00
#
_symmetry.space_group_name_H-M   'P 1'
#
loop_
_entity.id
_entity.type
_entity.pdbx_description
1 polymer ?
#
loop_
_entity_poly.entity_id
_entity_poly.type
_entity_poly.pdbx_seq_one_letter_code
_entity_poly.pdbx_strand_id
1 'polypeptide(L)'
;LREESRQVLLLLGPVGAGKSALIEHIKSALEECNLFYKLAGCPINEEPLHLIPRSLREDFEKVYKIKIEGDLCPVCRHHLLHEYEGDYTAFPITQSSFSVRGRVGVGVVPPMDPNTQDTSLLIGSEDISKLDLYPEDDPRVLSLNGAFNVGNRGIVEFVEVFKNEIEFLHTMITATQEKSVPSPGKQAMIYFDGVIISHCNEAEWNKFKAEHTNEAILDRIVRVNVPY
;
A
#
# COMPACT_ATOMS: atom_id res chain seq x y z
N LEU A 1 -2.41 14.92 -8.41
CA LEU A 1 -2.06 13.70 -7.64
C LEU A 1 -1.40 12.61 -8.53
N ARG A 2 -1.70 12.55 -9.84
CA ARG A 2 -1.09 11.53 -10.72
C ARG A 2 0.39 11.78 -11.03
N GLU A 3 0.87 13.02 -10.99
CA GLU A 3 2.26 13.37 -11.27
C GLU A 3 3.16 13.35 -10.04
N GLU A 4 2.60 13.36 -8.82
CA GLU A 4 3.31 13.43 -7.54
C GLU A 4 2.96 12.27 -6.60
N SER A 5 2.73 11.07 -7.13
CA SER A 5 2.40 9.86 -6.34
C SER A 5 3.53 9.39 -5.39
N ARG A 6 4.62 10.16 -5.32
CA ARG A 6 5.78 9.89 -4.46
C ARG A 6 5.77 10.68 -3.15
N GLN A 7 4.62 11.24 -2.78
CA GLN A 7 4.48 12.08 -1.60
C GLN A 7 3.36 11.58 -0.70
N VAL A 8 3.51 11.85 0.60
CA VAL A 8 2.49 11.59 1.62
C VAL A 8 1.65 12.84 1.82
N LEU A 9 0.34 12.74 1.71
CA LEU A 9 -0.56 13.84 2.00
C LEU A 9 -0.80 13.92 3.52
N LEU A 10 -0.40 15.02 4.14
CA LEU A 10 -0.60 15.26 5.56
C LEU A 10 -1.67 16.33 5.79
N LEU A 11 -2.76 15.96 6.45
CA LEU A 11 -3.76 16.89 6.96
C LEU A 11 -3.34 17.40 8.34
N LEU A 12 -3.01 18.67 8.41
CA LEU A 12 -2.56 19.35 9.63
C LEU A 12 -3.64 20.32 10.13
N GLY A 13 -3.97 20.25 11.40
CA GLY A 13 -4.90 21.18 12.02
C GLY A 13 -5.29 20.79 13.43
N PRO A 14 -6.01 21.66 14.14
CA PRO A 14 -6.37 21.43 15.55
C PRO A 14 -7.26 20.21 15.73
N VAL A 15 -7.37 19.78 16.97
CA VAL A 15 -8.33 18.72 17.35
C VAL A 15 -9.74 19.22 17.08
N GLY A 16 -10.56 18.39 16.45
CA GLY A 16 -11.95 18.77 16.10
C GLY A 16 -12.10 19.51 14.74
N ALA A 17 -11.02 19.79 14.01
CA ALA A 17 -11.09 20.46 12.69
C ALA A 17 -11.67 19.58 11.55
N GLY A 18 -12.20 18.39 11.84
CA GLY A 18 -12.82 17.53 10.83
C GLY A 18 -11.87 16.76 9.93
N LYS A 19 -10.57 16.66 10.26
CA LYS A 19 -9.57 15.91 9.45
C LYS A 19 -9.99 14.46 9.18
N SER A 20 -10.37 13.74 10.23
CA SER A 20 -10.83 12.35 10.11
C SER A 20 -12.13 12.25 9.32
N ALA A 21 -13.07 13.19 9.49
CA ALA A 21 -14.30 13.24 8.71
C ALA A 21 -14.02 13.46 7.22
N LEU A 22 -13.04 14.30 6.87
CA LEU A 22 -12.62 14.50 5.49
C LEU A 22 -12.07 13.19 4.89
N ILE A 23 -11.24 12.48 5.64
CA ILE A 23 -10.69 11.18 5.16
C ILE A 23 -11.81 10.16 5.00
N GLU A 24 -12.76 10.08 5.94
CA GLU A 24 -13.92 9.18 5.80
C GLU A 24 -14.77 9.53 4.57
N HIS A 25 -14.95 10.81 4.24
CA HIS A 25 -15.60 11.21 2.99
C HIS A 25 -14.82 10.77 1.75
N ILE A 26 -13.49 10.88 1.76
CA ILE A 26 -12.65 10.41 0.65
C ILE A 26 -12.78 8.89 0.49
N LYS A 27 -12.76 8.13 1.58
CA LYS A 27 -12.98 6.67 1.55
C LYS A 27 -14.36 6.31 1.01
N SER A 28 -15.40 7.00 1.47
CA SER A 28 -16.77 6.78 0.97
C SER A 28 -16.89 7.09 -0.52
N ALA A 29 -16.30 8.20 -0.97
CA ALA A 29 -16.26 8.53 -2.39
C ALA A 29 -15.48 7.47 -3.22
N LEU A 30 -14.43 6.86 -2.64
CA LEU A 30 -13.71 5.77 -3.29
C LEU A 30 -14.58 4.52 -3.43
N GLU A 31 -15.40 4.18 -2.43
CA GLU A 31 -16.36 3.06 -2.52
C GLU A 31 -17.43 3.28 -3.58
N GLU A 32 -17.81 4.54 -3.84
CA GLU A 32 -18.75 4.93 -4.90
C GLU A 32 -18.11 4.96 -6.29
N CYS A 33 -16.77 4.90 -6.37
CA CYS A 33 -16.04 4.92 -7.63
C CYS A 33 -16.27 3.66 -8.45
N ASN A 34 -15.91 3.75 -9.73
CA ASN A 34 -16.05 2.66 -10.68
C ASN A 34 -15.31 1.38 -10.23
N LEU A 35 -15.85 0.26 -10.67
CA LEU A 35 -15.23 -1.04 -10.55
C LEU A 35 -13.83 -1.04 -11.18
N PHE A 36 -12.91 -1.79 -10.59
CA PHE A 36 -11.59 -2.00 -11.13
C PHE A 36 -11.31 -3.48 -11.37
N TYR A 37 -10.37 -3.76 -12.28
CA TYR A 37 -9.95 -5.13 -12.57
C TYR A 37 -8.71 -5.50 -11.76
N LYS A 38 -8.69 -6.73 -11.28
CA LYS A 38 -7.54 -7.31 -10.56
C LYS A 38 -7.33 -8.77 -10.93
N LEU A 39 -6.16 -9.30 -10.60
CA LEU A 39 -5.90 -10.73 -10.72
C LEU A 39 -6.77 -11.51 -9.75
N ALA A 40 -7.41 -12.57 -10.24
CA ALA A 40 -8.26 -13.41 -9.40
C ALA A 40 -7.43 -14.07 -8.29
N GLY A 41 -7.97 -14.07 -7.06
CA GLY A 41 -7.28 -14.64 -5.90
C GLY A 41 -6.08 -13.82 -5.38
N CYS A 42 -5.73 -12.70 -6.02
CA CYS A 42 -4.63 -11.87 -5.56
C CYS A 42 -4.94 -11.19 -4.21
N PRO A 43 -4.08 -11.36 -3.17
CA PRO A 43 -4.31 -10.77 -1.86
C PRO A 43 -4.09 -9.25 -1.81
N ILE A 44 -3.38 -8.68 -2.79
CA ILE A 44 -3.01 -7.25 -2.81
C ILE A 44 -3.72 -6.46 -3.91
N ASN A 45 -4.81 -6.96 -4.48
CA ASN A 45 -5.57 -6.31 -5.54
C ASN A 45 -4.74 -5.96 -6.79
N GLU A 46 -3.80 -6.81 -7.16
CA GLU A 46 -2.80 -6.55 -8.17
C GLU A 46 -3.38 -6.26 -9.55
N GLU A 47 -2.75 -5.33 -10.27
CA GLU A 47 -3.15 -4.92 -11.60
C GLU A 47 -2.89 -6.01 -12.64
N PRO A 48 -3.87 -6.32 -13.52
CA PRO A 48 -3.70 -7.34 -14.57
C PRO A 48 -2.54 -7.07 -15.54
N LEU A 49 -2.14 -5.82 -15.74
CA LEU A 49 -1.02 -5.48 -16.62
C LEU A 49 0.32 -6.04 -16.15
N HIS A 50 0.46 -6.38 -14.86
CA HIS A 50 1.67 -7.04 -14.36
C HIS A 50 1.88 -8.46 -14.94
N LEU A 51 0.83 -9.08 -15.50
CA LEU A 51 0.96 -10.36 -16.22
C LEU A 51 1.78 -10.22 -17.51
N ILE A 52 1.82 -9.03 -18.11
CA ILE A 52 2.54 -8.82 -19.37
C ILE A 52 4.04 -9.03 -19.13
N PRO A 53 4.66 -10.01 -19.83
CA PRO A 53 6.09 -10.28 -19.71
C PRO A 53 6.93 -9.02 -20.00
N ARG A 54 8.01 -8.83 -19.25
CA ARG A 54 8.88 -7.65 -19.41
C ARG A 54 9.35 -7.44 -20.86
N SER A 55 9.58 -8.53 -21.59
CA SER A 55 10.00 -8.49 -22.99
C SER A 55 8.96 -7.88 -23.94
N LEU A 56 7.68 -7.89 -23.56
CA LEU A 56 6.59 -7.37 -24.38
C LEU A 56 6.11 -5.98 -23.92
N ARG A 57 6.55 -5.50 -22.76
CA ARG A 57 6.08 -4.23 -22.19
C ARG A 57 6.42 -3.03 -23.05
N GLU A 58 7.62 -2.98 -23.61
CA GLU A 58 8.04 -1.86 -24.47
C GLU A 58 7.13 -1.67 -25.67
N ASP A 59 6.75 -2.77 -26.32
CA ASP A 59 5.84 -2.73 -27.47
C ASP A 59 4.41 -2.38 -27.06
N PHE A 60 3.95 -2.91 -25.91
CA PHE A 60 2.67 -2.55 -25.33
C PHE A 60 2.60 -1.04 -25.02
N GLU A 61 3.64 -0.51 -24.37
CA GLU A 61 3.72 0.92 -24.00
C GLU A 61 3.76 1.82 -25.25
N LYS A 62 4.43 1.40 -26.33
CA LYS A 62 4.44 2.14 -27.61
C LYS A 62 3.06 2.24 -28.24
N VAL A 63 2.29 1.14 -28.17
CA VAL A 63 0.95 1.05 -28.78
C VAL A 63 -0.09 1.78 -27.95
N TYR A 64 -0.17 1.47 -26.64
CA TYR A 64 -1.25 1.93 -25.77
C TYR A 64 -0.93 3.21 -25.00
N LYS A 65 0.33 3.67 -25.01
CA LYS A 65 0.81 4.84 -24.25
C LYS A 65 0.59 4.71 -22.74
N ILE A 66 0.60 3.49 -22.24
CA ILE A 66 0.46 3.16 -20.81
C ILE A 66 1.75 2.50 -20.37
N LYS A 67 2.44 3.13 -19.41
CA LYS A 67 3.65 2.57 -18.81
C LYS A 67 3.24 1.53 -17.74
N ILE A 68 3.84 0.34 -17.83
CA ILE A 68 3.64 -0.72 -16.85
C ILE A 68 4.75 -0.64 -15.80
N GLU A 69 4.39 -0.22 -14.60
CA GLU A 69 5.29 -0.18 -13.44
C GLU A 69 5.02 -1.38 -12.53
N GLY A 70 6.06 -1.86 -11.85
CA GLY A 70 5.94 -3.02 -10.95
C GLY A 70 5.96 -4.38 -11.66
N ASP A 71 5.82 -5.41 -10.86
CA ASP A 71 5.83 -6.82 -11.27
C ASP A 71 4.86 -7.62 -10.43
N LEU A 72 4.60 -8.86 -10.83
CA LEU A 72 3.76 -9.79 -10.09
C LEU A 72 4.26 -9.97 -8.65
N CYS A 73 3.34 -9.92 -7.71
CA CYS A 73 3.61 -10.27 -6.32
C CYS A 73 4.02 -11.73 -6.20
N PRO A 74 4.71 -12.13 -5.12
CA PRO A 74 5.16 -13.52 -4.96
C PRO A 74 4.04 -14.56 -5.12
N VAL A 75 2.85 -14.28 -4.59
CA VAL A 75 1.69 -15.18 -4.66
C VAL A 75 1.19 -15.35 -6.09
N CYS A 76 0.97 -14.24 -6.81
CA CYS A 76 0.50 -14.31 -8.21
C CYS A 76 1.55 -14.90 -9.14
N ARG A 77 2.83 -14.64 -8.87
CA ARG A 77 3.93 -15.27 -9.62
C ARG A 77 3.95 -16.79 -9.42
N HIS A 78 3.74 -17.24 -8.19
CA HIS A 78 3.64 -18.67 -7.89
C HIS A 78 2.45 -19.30 -8.62
N HIS A 79 1.26 -18.70 -8.56
CA HIS A 79 0.07 -19.19 -9.27
C HIS A 79 0.31 -19.25 -10.78
N LEU A 80 0.89 -18.19 -11.38
CA LEU A 80 1.18 -18.17 -12.81
C LEU A 80 2.07 -19.35 -13.23
N LEU A 81 3.09 -19.67 -12.46
CA LEU A 81 4.05 -20.72 -12.80
C LEU A 81 3.49 -22.12 -12.55
N HIS A 82 2.74 -22.33 -11.49
CA HIS A 82 2.34 -23.67 -11.04
C HIS A 82 0.92 -24.07 -11.44
N GLU A 83 0.01 -23.12 -11.61
CA GLU A 83 -1.38 -23.40 -11.98
C GLU A 83 -1.65 -23.12 -13.46
N TYR A 84 -0.91 -22.17 -14.04
CA TYR A 84 -1.10 -21.76 -15.46
C TYR A 84 0.13 -22.02 -16.33
N GLU A 85 1.11 -22.81 -15.82
CA GLU A 85 2.33 -23.22 -16.57
C GLU A 85 3.08 -22.03 -17.23
N GLY A 86 2.97 -20.83 -16.65
CA GLY A 86 3.54 -19.61 -17.19
C GLY A 86 2.74 -18.93 -18.29
N ASP A 87 1.57 -19.47 -18.66
CA ASP A 87 0.69 -18.83 -19.64
C ASP A 87 -0.07 -17.65 -18.98
N TYR A 88 0.46 -16.46 -19.17
CA TYR A 88 -0.13 -15.22 -18.66
C TYR A 88 -1.50 -14.89 -19.27
N THR A 89 -1.85 -15.48 -20.43
CA THR A 89 -3.14 -15.27 -21.08
C THR A 89 -4.25 -16.11 -20.45
N ALA A 90 -3.89 -17.19 -19.78
CA ALA A 90 -4.83 -18.08 -19.08
C ALA A 90 -5.16 -17.60 -17.66
N PHE A 91 -4.37 -16.66 -17.10
CA PHE A 91 -4.59 -16.19 -15.72
C PHE A 91 -5.91 -15.42 -15.60
N PRO A 92 -6.84 -15.82 -14.70
CA PRO A 92 -8.14 -15.20 -14.61
C PRO A 92 -8.08 -13.79 -14.02
N ILE A 93 -8.87 -12.90 -14.59
CA ILE A 93 -9.06 -11.53 -14.13
C ILE A 93 -10.46 -11.40 -13.57
N THR A 94 -10.61 -10.72 -12.44
CA THR A 94 -11.89 -10.45 -11.81
C THR A 94 -12.14 -8.96 -11.64
N GLN A 95 -13.39 -8.57 -11.64
CA GLN A 95 -13.83 -7.22 -11.33
C GLN A 95 -14.04 -7.10 -9.82
N SER A 96 -13.67 -5.98 -9.25
CA SER A 96 -13.77 -5.69 -7.82
C SER A 96 -14.17 -4.23 -7.60
N SER A 97 -14.71 -3.93 -6.42
CA SER A 97 -14.98 -2.57 -5.95
C SER A 97 -14.17 -2.27 -4.70
N PHE A 98 -13.90 -1.00 -4.46
CA PHE A 98 -13.30 -0.57 -3.21
C PHE A 98 -14.27 -0.82 -2.05
N SER A 99 -13.73 -1.19 -0.89
CA SER A 99 -14.55 -1.43 0.29
C SER A 99 -13.76 -1.20 1.58
N VAL A 100 -14.23 -0.26 2.40
CA VAL A 100 -13.67 0.02 3.73
C VAL A 100 -13.85 -1.21 4.62
N ARG A 101 -15.07 -1.73 4.69
CA ARG A 101 -15.39 -2.92 5.53
C ARG A 101 -14.74 -4.19 5.01
N GLY A 102 -14.72 -4.39 3.68
CA GLY A 102 -14.08 -5.52 3.04
C GLY A 102 -12.55 -5.41 2.98
N ARG A 103 -11.98 -4.28 3.39
CA ARG A 103 -10.54 -3.99 3.31
C ARG A 103 -9.99 -4.20 1.88
N VAL A 104 -10.70 -3.67 0.90
CA VAL A 104 -10.30 -3.73 -0.52
C VAL A 104 -9.92 -2.33 -0.96
N GLY A 105 -8.64 -2.08 -1.23
CA GLY A 105 -8.10 -0.80 -1.63
C GLY A 105 -8.14 0.27 -0.52
N VAL A 106 -8.41 -0.12 0.74
CA VAL A 106 -8.39 0.79 1.89
C VAL A 106 -7.66 0.14 3.06
N GLY A 107 -6.46 0.62 3.34
CA GLY A 107 -5.65 0.25 4.48
C GLY A 107 -5.69 1.35 5.54
N VAL A 108 -5.72 0.97 6.81
CA VAL A 108 -5.67 1.91 7.94
C VAL A 108 -4.59 1.47 8.92
N VAL A 109 -3.72 2.39 9.26
CA VAL A 109 -2.67 2.24 10.28
C VAL A 109 -3.08 3.07 11.49
N PRO A 110 -3.58 2.46 12.57
CA PRO A 110 -3.94 3.17 13.79
C PRO A 110 -2.67 3.66 14.51
N PRO A 111 -2.79 4.67 15.39
CA PRO A 111 -1.70 5.03 16.29
C PRO A 111 -1.43 3.86 17.23
N MET A 112 -0.16 3.52 17.42
CA MET A 112 0.25 2.38 18.21
C MET A 112 1.13 2.80 19.37
N ASP A 113 1.10 1.98 20.44
CA ASP A 113 2.06 2.13 21.54
C ASP A 113 3.47 1.77 21.00
N PRO A 114 4.47 2.64 21.19
CA PRO A 114 5.84 2.38 20.75
C PRO A 114 6.40 1.02 21.18
N ASN A 115 6.00 0.52 22.35
CA ASN A 115 6.49 -0.76 22.87
C ASN A 115 5.85 -2.00 22.21
N THR A 116 4.82 -1.82 21.39
CA THR A 116 4.05 -2.92 20.76
C THR A 116 3.95 -2.79 19.25
N GLN A 117 4.77 -1.94 18.64
CA GLN A 117 4.75 -1.76 17.19
C GLN A 117 5.24 -3.01 16.47
N ASP A 118 4.37 -3.59 15.65
CA ASP A 118 4.65 -4.74 14.83
C ASP A 118 4.51 -4.36 13.35
N THR A 119 5.58 -4.50 12.60
CA THR A 119 5.61 -4.22 11.16
C THR A 119 4.63 -5.07 10.36
N SER A 120 4.14 -6.19 10.93
CA SER A 120 3.12 -7.03 10.31
C SER A 120 1.83 -6.28 10.00
N LEU A 121 1.50 -5.25 10.77
CA LEU A 121 0.36 -4.37 10.50
C LEU A 121 0.49 -3.57 9.20
N LEU A 122 1.73 -3.30 8.78
CA LEU A 122 2.01 -2.59 7.53
C LEU A 122 2.08 -3.53 6.33
N ILE A 123 2.80 -4.65 6.47
CA ILE A 123 3.20 -5.52 5.35
C ILE A 123 2.63 -6.93 5.41
N GLY A 124 1.90 -7.28 6.49
CA GLY A 124 1.45 -8.65 6.74
C GLY A 124 2.47 -9.50 7.48
N SER A 125 2.20 -10.77 7.58
CA SER A 125 3.01 -11.74 8.33
C SER A 125 3.15 -13.06 7.57
N GLU A 126 3.93 -13.96 8.09
CA GLU A 126 3.91 -15.37 7.70
C GLU A 126 2.82 -16.10 8.46
N ASP A 127 2.10 -16.95 7.77
CA ASP A 127 1.07 -17.81 8.35
C ASP A 127 1.72 -19.06 8.93
N ILE A 128 1.97 -19.04 10.23
CA ILE A 128 2.62 -20.12 10.97
C ILE A 128 1.90 -21.45 10.77
N SER A 129 0.58 -21.44 10.60
CA SER A 129 -0.21 -22.66 10.40
C SER A 129 0.12 -23.38 9.08
N LYS A 130 0.72 -22.69 8.13
CA LYS A 130 1.12 -23.23 6.83
C LYS A 130 2.56 -23.74 6.79
N LEU A 131 3.37 -23.41 7.79
CA LEU A 131 4.76 -23.86 7.86
C LEU A 131 4.89 -25.39 8.05
N ASP A 132 3.84 -26.03 8.56
CA ASP A 132 3.77 -27.50 8.61
C ASP A 132 3.58 -28.15 7.22
N LEU A 133 3.11 -27.39 6.24
CA LEU A 133 2.77 -27.87 4.89
C LEU A 133 3.75 -27.38 3.81
N TYR A 134 4.35 -26.22 4.00
CA TYR A 134 5.20 -25.55 3.01
C TYR A 134 6.47 -25.01 3.66
N PRO A 135 7.60 -25.00 2.92
CA PRO A 135 8.82 -24.35 3.40
C PRO A 135 8.61 -22.84 3.65
N GLU A 136 9.41 -22.27 4.53
CA GLU A 136 9.32 -20.85 4.93
C GLU A 136 9.48 -19.87 3.75
N ASP A 137 10.22 -20.24 2.72
CA ASP A 137 10.44 -19.44 1.50
C ASP A 137 9.33 -19.60 0.46
N ASP A 138 8.32 -20.43 0.71
CA ASP A 138 7.19 -20.63 -0.19
C ASP A 138 6.20 -19.47 -0.11
N PRO A 139 5.83 -18.81 -1.23
CA PRO A 139 4.87 -17.71 -1.22
C PRO A 139 3.49 -18.02 -0.64
N ARG A 140 3.12 -19.31 -0.54
CA ARG A 140 1.85 -19.74 0.06
C ARG A 140 1.78 -19.55 1.57
N VAL A 141 2.92 -19.39 2.25
CA VAL A 141 2.97 -19.06 3.68
C VAL A 141 2.72 -17.58 3.94
N LEU A 142 2.76 -16.73 2.92
CA LEU A 142 2.59 -15.30 3.10
C LEU A 142 1.13 -14.92 3.38
N SER A 143 0.89 -14.21 4.47
CA SER A 143 -0.37 -13.54 4.80
C SER A 143 -0.24 -12.05 4.50
N LEU A 144 -0.55 -11.65 3.24
CA LEU A 144 -0.43 -10.28 2.75
C LEU A 144 -1.66 -9.44 3.12
N ASN A 145 -1.88 -9.24 4.42
CA ASN A 145 -3.05 -8.56 4.99
C ASN A 145 -2.69 -7.24 5.69
N GLY A 146 -1.46 -6.78 5.59
CA GLY A 146 -1.01 -5.49 6.12
C GLY A 146 -1.66 -4.29 5.42
N ALA A 147 -1.56 -3.11 6.03
CA ALA A 147 -2.22 -1.91 5.53
C ALA A 147 -1.81 -1.54 4.10
N PHE A 148 -0.52 -1.67 3.75
CA PHE A 148 -0.06 -1.43 2.38
C PHE A 148 -0.59 -2.48 1.39
N ASN A 149 -0.68 -3.74 1.81
CA ASN A 149 -1.19 -4.80 0.96
C ASN A 149 -2.67 -4.61 0.60
N VAL A 150 -3.51 -4.36 1.62
CA VAL A 150 -4.95 -4.17 1.40
C VAL A 150 -5.30 -2.81 0.82
N GLY A 151 -4.48 -1.77 1.10
CA GLY A 151 -4.62 -0.41 0.55
C GLY A 151 -4.04 -0.24 -0.84
N ASN A 152 -3.41 -1.28 -1.41
CA ASN A 152 -2.84 -1.21 -2.74
C ASN A 152 -3.92 -0.86 -3.80
N ARG A 153 -3.56 -0.02 -4.75
CA ARG A 153 -4.42 0.59 -5.77
C ARG A 153 -5.51 1.55 -5.25
N GLY A 154 -5.45 1.89 -3.97
CA GLY A 154 -6.37 2.80 -3.33
C GLY A 154 -5.69 3.72 -2.32
N ILE A 155 -6.08 3.64 -1.06
CA ILE A 155 -5.65 4.56 0.01
C ILE A 155 -5.08 3.79 1.19
N VAL A 156 -3.97 4.28 1.73
CA VAL A 156 -3.48 3.91 3.06
C VAL A 156 -3.55 5.14 3.96
N GLU A 157 -4.34 5.05 5.02
CA GLU A 157 -4.45 6.10 6.04
C GLU A 157 -3.54 5.82 7.22
N PHE A 158 -2.70 6.79 7.60
CA PHE A 158 -1.99 6.81 8.86
C PHE A 158 -2.68 7.75 9.84
N VAL A 159 -3.29 7.17 10.86
CA VAL A 159 -3.96 7.92 11.93
C VAL A 159 -2.91 8.43 12.91
N GLU A 160 -2.91 9.76 13.17
CA GLU A 160 -1.94 10.40 14.08
C GLU A 160 -0.49 9.97 13.81
N VAL A 161 -0.06 10.15 12.58
CA VAL A 161 1.14 9.56 11.98
C VAL A 161 2.41 9.68 12.83
N PHE A 162 2.61 10.81 13.52
CA PHE A 162 3.83 11.07 14.32
C PHE A 162 3.79 10.47 15.75
N LYS A 163 2.74 9.72 16.08
CA LYS A 163 2.74 8.85 17.25
C LYS A 163 3.39 7.49 17.00
N ASN A 164 3.60 7.14 15.72
CA ASN A 164 4.31 5.94 15.35
C ASN A 164 5.83 6.14 15.44
N GLU A 165 6.56 5.07 15.67
CA GLU A 165 8.01 5.08 15.64
C GLU A 165 8.58 5.40 14.26
N ILE A 166 9.84 5.84 14.22
CA ILE A 166 10.52 6.30 13.01
C ILE A 166 10.64 5.16 11.98
N GLU A 167 10.79 3.93 12.43
CA GLU A 167 10.88 2.73 11.59
C GLU A 167 9.62 2.50 10.74
N PHE A 168 8.45 2.76 11.32
CA PHE A 168 7.17 2.74 10.60
C PHE A 168 7.11 3.81 9.53
N LEU A 169 7.60 5.01 9.84
CA LEU A 169 7.67 6.11 8.90
C LEU A 169 8.65 5.84 7.76
N HIS A 170 9.73 5.11 8.00
CA HIS A 170 10.64 4.67 6.94
C HIS A 170 9.98 3.74 5.94
N THR A 171 9.14 2.80 6.40
CA THR A 171 8.36 1.94 5.49
C THR A 171 7.39 2.76 4.63
N MET A 172 6.74 3.76 5.22
CA MET A 172 5.88 4.71 4.50
C MET A 172 6.64 5.46 3.39
N ILE A 173 7.88 5.90 3.69
CA ILE A 173 8.71 6.59 2.71
C ILE A 173 9.15 5.66 1.58
N THR A 174 9.59 4.46 1.90
CA THR A 174 9.97 3.46 0.89
C THR A 174 8.79 3.17 -0.04
N ALA A 175 7.60 3.01 0.52
CA ALA A 175 6.38 2.81 -0.26
C ALA A 175 6.10 3.99 -1.23
N THR A 176 6.39 5.22 -0.83
CA THR A 176 6.16 6.40 -1.69
C THR A 176 7.26 6.61 -2.72
N GLN A 177 8.53 6.46 -2.32
CA GLN A 177 9.68 6.74 -3.20
C GLN A 177 9.92 5.65 -4.22
N GLU A 178 9.98 4.41 -3.74
CA GLU A 178 10.34 3.25 -4.54
C GLU A 178 9.10 2.53 -5.09
N LYS A 179 7.90 2.99 -4.70
CA LYS A 179 6.64 2.32 -5.01
C LYS A 179 6.68 0.83 -4.68
N SER A 180 7.29 0.50 -3.55
CA SER A 180 7.44 -0.88 -3.12
C SER A 180 7.49 -0.99 -1.60
N VAL A 181 7.03 -2.13 -1.10
CA VAL A 181 7.11 -2.50 0.31
C VAL A 181 7.72 -3.91 0.43
N PRO A 182 8.47 -4.20 1.48
CA PRO A 182 8.97 -5.56 1.67
C PRO A 182 7.82 -6.53 1.93
N SER A 183 7.97 -7.77 1.46
CA SER A 183 7.10 -8.87 1.89
C SER A 183 7.46 -9.32 3.31
N PRO A 184 6.55 -9.98 4.03
CA PRO A 184 6.91 -10.75 5.22
C PRO A 184 8.09 -11.68 4.91
N GLY A 185 8.92 -11.97 5.92
CA GLY A 185 10.14 -12.77 5.73
C GLY A 185 11.19 -12.15 4.80
N LYS A 186 10.97 -10.94 4.29
CA LYS A 186 11.86 -10.22 3.34
C LYS A 186 12.20 -11.02 2.07
N GLN A 187 11.31 -11.89 1.64
CA GLN A 187 11.49 -12.75 0.46
C GLN A 187 11.48 -11.95 -0.85
N ALA A 188 10.74 -10.84 -0.90
CA ALA A 188 10.61 -10.01 -2.10
C ALA A 188 10.20 -8.57 -1.75
N MET A 189 10.37 -7.67 -2.73
CA MET A 189 9.72 -6.37 -2.71
C MET A 189 8.41 -6.47 -3.50
N ILE A 190 7.33 -5.96 -2.91
CA ILE A 190 6.00 -5.95 -3.49
C ILE A 190 5.73 -4.54 -4.01
N TYR A 191 5.33 -4.43 -5.26
CA TYR A 191 4.95 -3.13 -5.84
C TYR A 191 3.71 -2.57 -5.14
N PHE A 192 3.78 -1.29 -4.79
CA PHE A 192 2.71 -0.55 -4.16
C PHE A 192 2.29 0.63 -5.04
N ASP A 193 1.03 0.64 -5.44
CA ASP A 193 0.39 1.71 -6.19
C ASP A 193 -0.80 2.25 -5.40
N GLY A 194 -0.55 3.17 -4.50
CA GLY A 194 -1.60 3.73 -3.65
C GLY A 194 -1.27 5.13 -3.19
N VAL A 195 -2.29 5.83 -2.71
CA VAL A 195 -2.15 7.16 -2.11
C VAL A 195 -2.03 7.00 -0.59
N ILE A 196 -1.01 7.62 -0.01
CA ILE A 196 -0.86 7.64 1.45
C ILE A 196 -1.40 8.97 1.96
N ILE A 197 -2.39 8.87 2.84
CA ILE A 197 -3.00 10.01 3.54
C ILE A 197 -2.72 9.86 5.03
N SER A 198 -2.29 10.94 5.65
CA SER A 198 -2.01 10.98 7.08
C SER A 198 -2.62 12.21 7.72
N HIS A 199 -2.79 12.19 9.02
CA HIS A 199 -3.19 13.37 9.76
C HIS A 199 -2.49 13.45 11.11
N CYS A 200 -2.33 14.67 11.60
CA CYS A 200 -1.81 14.95 12.93
C CYS A 200 -2.32 16.30 13.45
N ASN A 201 -2.02 16.61 14.70
CA ASN A 201 -2.22 17.93 15.27
C ASN A 201 -0.95 18.78 15.15
N GLU A 202 -1.08 20.10 15.40
CA GLU A 202 0.03 21.05 15.28
C GLU A 202 1.14 20.80 16.31
N ALA A 203 0.81 20.35 17.50
CA ALA A 203 1.80 20.09 18.54
C ALA A 203 2.72 18.92 18.17
N GLU A 204 2.15 17.83 17.66
CA GLU A 204 2.90 16.67 17.17
C GLU A 204 3.75 17.03 15.95
N TRP A 205 3.18 17.79 15.00
CA TRP A 205 3.93 18.29 13.86
C TRP A 205 5.15 19.12 14.26
N ASN A 206 4.96 20.09 15.16
CA ASN A 206 6.05 20.96 15.61
C ASN A 206 7.14 20.20 16.38
N LYS A 207 6.74 19.20 17.19
CA LYS A 207 7.68 18.30 17.86
C LYS A 207 8.50 17.50 16.83
N PHE A 208 7.86 16.88 15.88
CA PHE A 208 8.49 16.06 14.84
C PHE A 208 9.46 16.88 13.98
N LYS A 209 9.03 18.08 13.58
CA LYS A 209 9.85 19.01 12.79
C LYS A 209 11.09 19.53 13.50
N ALA A 210 11.07 19.60 14.84
CA ALA A 210 12.21 20.08 15.63
C ALA A 210 13.39 19.10 15.66
N GLU A 211 13.16 17.85 15.28
CA GLU A 211 14.19 16.81 15.26
C GLU A 211 14.87 16.75 13.88
N HIS A 212 16.15 17.10 13.80
CA HIS A 212 16.92 17.13 12.55
C HIS A 212 16.99 15.78 11.82
N THR A 213 16.87 14.67 12.55
CA THR A 213 16.87 13.31 11.98
C THR A 213 15.67 13.06 11.06
N ASN A 214 14.64 13.88 11.15
CA ASN A 214 13.38 13.70 10.42
C ASN A 214 13.32 14.44 9.08
N GLU A 215 14.37 15.17 8.67
CA GLU A 215 14.40 15.95 7.43
C GLU A 215 14.03 15.11 6.20
N ALA A 216 14.58 13.90 6.10
CA ALA A 216 14.29 13.01 4.97
C ALA A 216 12.80 12.63 4.85
N ILE A 217 12.09 12.57 5.97
CA ILE A 217 10.65 12.31 6.02
C ILE A 217 9.86 13.56 5.64
N LEU A 218 10.27 14.71 6.18
CA LEU A 218 9.62 16.00 5.97
C LEU A 218 9.59 16.40 4.50
N ASP A 219 10.66 16.14 3.75
CA ASP A 219 10.78 16.45 2.32
C ASP A 219 9.78 15.70 1.43
N ARG A 220 9.16 14.65 1.96
CA ARG A 220 8.22 13.79 1.23
C ARG A 220 6.77 14.00 1.64
N ILE A 221 6.54 14.94 2.54
CA ILE A 221 5.22 15.25 3.06
C ILE A 221 4.67 16.50 2.39
N VAL A 222 3.54 16.37 1.74
CA VAL A 222 2.72 17.51 1.27
C VAL A 222 1.72 17.86 2.35
N ARG A 223 1.92 19.02 2.95
CA ARG A 223 1.09 19.51 4.04
C ARG A 223 -0.13 20.26 3.53
N VAL A 224 -1.31 19.88 4.00
CA VAL A 224 -2.56 20.59 3.82
C VAL A 224 -3.09 21.05 5.18
N ASN A 225 -3.19 22.34 5.36
CA ASN A 225 -3.76 22.91 6.58
C ASN A 225 -5.28 22.81 6.56
N VAL A 226 -5.85 22.25 7.60
CA VAL A 226 -7.31 22.14 7.80
C VAL A 226 -7.69 23.11 8.93
N PRO A 227 -8.23 24.29 8.61
CA PRO A 227 -8.69 25.24 9.62
C PRO A 227 -9.94 24.74 10.34
N TYR A 228 -10.34 25.48 11.39
CA TYR A 228 -11.65 25.25 12.05
C TYR A 228 -12.80 25.58 11.09
#